data_f20b45bf3d7b114c7ebf37931fe5c70d
#
_entry.id   f20b45bf3d7b114c7ebf37931fe5c70d
#
_cell.length_a   1.000
_cell.length_b   1.000
_cell.length_c   1.000
_cell.angle_alpha   90.00
_cell.angle_beta   90.00
_cell.angle_gamma   90.00
#
_symmetry.space_group_name_H-M   'P 1'
#
loop_
_entity.id
_entity.type
_entity.pdbx_description
1 polymer ?
#
loop_
_entity_poly.entity_id
_entity_poly.type
_entity_poly.pdbx_seq_one_letter_code
_entity_poly.pdbx_strand_id
1 'polypeptide(L)'
;MPLDVKAGDKVAWHWKLESGDINNTVTFVSAEKKSTTVYSAKHIRNHESSFTATEDGRLLFFFDNSFSWVNGKTVIGMITVNE
;
A
#
# COMPACT_ATOMS: atom_id res chain seq x y z
N MET A 1 -4.25 -6.37 -0.87
CA MET A 1 -3.68 -7.14 0.24
C MET A 1 -4.03 -6.44 1.55
N PRO A 2 -4.81 -7.04 2.41
CA PRO A 2 -5.14 -6.43 3.71
C PRO A 2 -4.09 -6.75 4.77
N LEU A 3 -3.85 -5.77 5.65
CA LEU A 3 -2.93 -5.91 6.78
C LEU A 3 -3.61 -5.35 8.02
N ASP A 4 -3.89 -6.22 9.00
CA ASP A 4 -4.51 -5.78 10.24
C ASP A 4 -3.49 -5.03 11.10
N VAL A 5 -3.89 -3.87 11.62
CA VAL A 5 -3.04 -3.05 12.47
C VAL A 5 -3.80 -2.60 13.71
N LYS A 6 -3.07 -2.28 14.78
CA LYS A 6 -3.63 -1.78 16.02
C LYS A 6 -3.15 -0.37 16.27
N ALA A 7 -3.89 0.38 17.08
CA ALA A 7 -3.49 1.72 17.47
C ALA A 7 -2.04 1.72 17.98
N GLY A 8 -1.22 2.62 17.46
CA GLY A 8 0.18 2.72 17.79
C GLY A 8 1.11 1.91 16.92
N ASP A 9 0.60 1.00 16.08
CA ASP A 9 1.45 0.23 15.18
C ASP A 9 2.06 1.15 14.12
N LYS A 10 3.34 0.97 13.89
CA LYS A 10 4.07 1.70 12.86
C LYS A 10 4.39 0.74 11.72
N VAL A 11 3.89 1.06 10.54
CA VAL A 11 4.03 0.23 9.36
C VAL A 11 4.89 0.97 8.34
N ALA A 12 5.92 0.30 7.85
CA ALA A 12 6.76 0.84 6.79
C ALA A 12 6.74 -0.15 5.63
N TRP A 13 6.75 0.38 4.42
CA TRP A 13 6.76 -0.48 3.23
C TRP A 13 7.58 0.14 2.12
N HIS A 14 8.10 -0.74 1.26
CA HIS A 14 8.70 -0.32 0.01
C HIS A 14 8.39 -1.39 -1.05
N TRP A 15 8.34 -0.95 -2.29
CA TRP A 15 8.13 -1.87 -3.40
C TRP A 15 8.73 -1.29 -4.68
N LYS A 16 8.99 -2.16 -5.63
CA LYS A 16 9.47 -1.77 -6.95
C LYS A 16 8.98 -2.74 -8.00
N LEU A 17 8.90 -2.28 -9.22
CA LEU A 17 8.61 -3.10 -10.39
C LEU A 17 9.89 -3.41 -11.12
N GLU A 18 9.93 -4.58 -11.77
CA GLU A 18 11.05 -4.94 -12.63
C GLU A 18 11.03 -4.10 -13.91
N SER A 19 9.84 -3.75 -14.40
CA SER A 19 9.70 -2.92 -15.59
C SER A 19 8.31 -2.29 -15.62
N GLY A 20 8.21 -1.14 -16.31
CA GLY A 20 6.94 -0.46 -16.50
C GLY A 20 6.51 0.35 -15.30
N ASP A 21 5.25 0.73 -15.29
CA ASP A 21 4.64 1.56 -14.27
C ASP A 21 3.37 0.91 -13.75
N ILE A 22 2.92 1.34 -12.57
CA ILE A 22 1.68 0.87 -11.99
C ILE A 22 1.07 2.00 -11.16
N ASN A 23 -0.24 1.95 -10.98
CA ASN A 23 -0.93 2.83 -10.03
C ASN A 23 -0.93 2.14 -8.67
N ASN A 24 -0.61 2.89 -7.63
CA ASN A 24 -0.61 2.35 -6.26
C ASN A 24 -1.47 3.22 -5.35
N THR A 25 -2.33 2.58 -4.58
CA THR A 25 -3.15 3.25 -3.58
C THR A 25 -3.07 2.47 -2.28
N VAL A 26 -2.85 3.17 -1.17
CA VAL A 26 -2.87 2.60 0.16
C VAL A 26 -3.97 3.28 0.94
N THR A 27 -4.90 2.48 1.46
CA THR A 27 -6.06 2.98 2.20
C THR A 27 -6.09 2.37 3.60
N PHE A 28 -6.39 3.19 4.59
CA PHE A 28 -6.61 2.72 5.96
C PHE A 28 -8.10 2.68 6.24
N VAL A 29 -8.60 1.52 6.68
CA VAL A 29 -10.00 1.35 7.08
C VAL A 29 -10.01 1.08 8.58
N SER A 30 -10.61 1.99 9.35
CA SER A 30 -10.66 1.85 10.81
C SER A 30 -11.65 0.77 11.23
N ALA A 31 -11.59 0.38 12.51
CA ALA A 31 -12.55 -0.56 13.08
C ALA A 31 -13.99 -0.06 12.96
N GLU A 32 -14.18 1.25 12.88
CA GLU A 32 -15.49 1.88 12.67
C GLU A 32 -15.88 1.97 11.20
N LYS A 33 -15.09 1.35 10.32
CA LYS A 33 -15.30 1.31 8.87
C LYS A 33 -15.15 2.65 8.18
N LYS A 34 -14.37 3.57 8.76
CA LYS A 34 -14.01 4.81 8.10
C LYS A 34 -12.76 4.56 7.27
N SER A 35 -12.79 4.92 5.99
CA SER A 35 -11.66 4.75 5.11
C SER A 35 -10.97 6.08 4.85
N THR A 36 -9.65 6.05 4.84
CA THR A 36 -8.81 7.21 4.58
C THR A 36 -7.72 6.80 3.61
N THR A 37 -7.54 7.57 2.54
CA THR A 37 -6.45 7.33 1.61
C THR A 37 -5.15 7.81 2.23
N VAL A 38 -4.24 6.88 2.50
CA VAL A 38 -2.93 7.17 3.06
C VAL A 38 -1.99 7.67 1.97
N TYR A 39 -2.05 7.04 0.82
CA TYR A 39 -1.17 7.33 -0.30
C TYR A 39 -1.83 6.92 -1.60
N SER A 40 -1.65 7.72 -2.63
CA SER A 40 -2.13 7.39 -3.97
C SER A 40 -1.20 8.03 -5.01
N ALA A 41 -0.76 7.23 -5.96
CA ALA A 41 0.05 7.72 -7.07
C ALA A 41 -0.21 6.90 -8.31
N LYS A 42 0.00 7.53 -9.47
CA LYS A 42 -0.21 6.90 -10.78
C LYS A 42 1.10 6.86 -11.54
N HIS A 43 1.26 5.82 -12.35
CA HIS A 43 2.42 5.69 -13.24
C HIS A 43 3.75 5.76 -12.49
N ILE A 44 3.84 5.00 -11.40
CA ILE A 44 5.07 4.93 -10.60
C ILE A 44 5.68 3.55 -10.72
N ARG A 45 7.00 3.48 -10.56
CA ARG A 45 7.76 2.25 -10.66
C ARG A 45 8.23 1.74 -9.30
N ASN A 46 8.39 2.63 -8.35
CA ASN A 46 8.81 2.27 -7.01
C ASN A 46 8.26 3.28 -6.00
N HIS A 47 8.20 2.87 -4.75
CA HIS A 47 7.73 3.73 -3.68
C HIS A 47 8.18 3.20 -2.33
N GLU A 48 8.44 4.12 -1.42
CA GLU A 48 8.78 3.83 -0.03
C GLU A 48 8.03 4.81 0.85
N SER A 49 7.36 4.30 1.89
CA SER A 49 6.58 5.15 2.78
C SER A 49 6.34 4.46 4.12
N SER A 50 5.71 5.19 5.04
CA SER A 50 5.34 4.64 6.34
C SER A 50 4.03 5.26 6.81
N PHE A 51 3.39 4.57 7.76
CA PHE A 51 2.13 5.01 8.36
C PHE A 51 2.08 4.53 9.79
N THR A 52 1.64 5.42 10.69
CA THR A 52 1.42 5.07 12.09
C THR A 52 -0.08 5.05 12.34
N ALA A 53 -0.60 3.90 12.76
CA ALA A 53 -2.03 3.77 13.04
C ALA A 53 -2.40 4.51 14.31
N THR A 54 -3.44 5.34 14.24
CA THR A 54 -3.96 6.06 15.40
C THR A 54 -5.09 5.29 16.07
N GLU A 55 -5.59 4.25 15.42
CA GLU A 55 -6.63 3.37 15.94
C GLU A 55 -6.53 2.01 15.28
N ASP A 56 -7.24 1.03 15.82
CA ASP A 56 -7.27 -0.31 15.24
C ASP A 56 -7.95 -0.25 13.87
N GLY A 57 -7.47 -1.05 12.94
CA GLY A 57 -8.05 -1.10 11.62
C GLY A 57 -7.27 -1.97 10.67
N ARG A 58 -7.36 -1.66 9.38
CA ARG A 58 -6.75 -2.46 8.33
C ARG A 58 -6.19 -1.55 7.25
N LEU A 59 -4.95 -1.84 6.83
CA LEU A 59 -4.36 -1.21 5.67
C LEU A 59 -4.61 -2.06 4.43
N LEU A 60 -5.04 -1.42 3.35
CA LEU A 60 -5.28 -2.08 2.07
C LEU A 60 -4.31 -1.52 1.05
N PHE A 61 -3.58 -2.41 0.40
CA PHE A 61 -2.60 -2.06 -0.63
C PHE A 61 -3.16 -2.47 -1.98
N PHE A 62 -3.39 -1.51 -2.84
CA PHE A 62 -3.93 -1.74 -4.19
C PHE A 62 -2.89 -1.40 -5.24
N PHE A 63 -2.66 -2.34 -6.15
CA PHE A 63 -1.77 -2.15 -7.29
C PHE A 63 -2.60 -2.34 -8.55
N ASP A 64 -2.70 -1.30 -9.35
CA ASP A 64 -3.54 -1.30 -10.53
C ASP A 64 -2.71 -1.01 -11.78
N ASN A 65 -2.67 -1.97 -12.70
CA ASN A 65 -2.00 -1.81 -13.98
C ASN A 65 -3.00 -1.86 -15.15
N SER A 66 -4.25 -1.49 -14.89
CA SER A 66 -5.30 -1.54 -15.91
C SER A 66 -5.01 -0.67 -17.14
N PHE A 67 -4.11 0.30 -17.01
CA PHE A 67 -3.66 1.12 -18.13
C PHE A 67 -2.69 0.37 -19.07
N SER A 68 -2.23 -0.81 -18.67
CA SER A 68 -1.32 -1.65 -19.45
C SER A 68 -1.98 -3.01 -19.66
N TRP A 69 -2.27 -3.35 -20.89
CA TRP A 69 -2.87 -4.64 -21.23
C TRP A 69 -1.84 -5.69 -21.61
N VAL A 70 -0.58 -5.35 -21.46
CA VAL A 70 0.53 -6.30 -21.59
C VAL A 70 0.57 -7.15 -20.31
N ASN A 71 1.18 -8.33 -20.38
CA ASN A 71 1.28 -9.28 -19.27
C ASN A 71 1.49 -8.63 -17.91
N GLY A 72 0.96 -9.30 -16.86
CA GLY A 72 1.07 -8.83 -15.51
C GLY A 72 2.50 -8.44 -15.10
N LYS A 73 2.59 -7.47 -14.19
CA LYS A 73 3.87 -6.98 -13.71
C LYS A 73 4.24 -7.64 -12.39
N THR A 74 5.53 -7.88 -12.18
CA THR A 74 6.03 -8.41 -10.94
C THR A 74 6.33 -7.26 -9.99
N VAL A 75 5.68 -7.25 -8.83
CA VAL A 75 5.92 -6.28 -7.77
C VAL A 75 6.77 -6.95 -6.70
N ILE A 76 7.92 -6.36 -6.43
CA ILE A 76 8.83 -6.85 -5.38
C ILE A 76 8.81 -5.84 -4.25
N GLY A 77 8.43 -6.28 -3.06
CA GLY A 77 8.32 -5.36 -1.94
C GLY A 77 8.41 -6.03 -0.59
N MET A 78 8.43 -5.20 0.43
CA MET A 78 8.49 -5.63 1.83
C MET A 78 7.66 -4.69 2.68
N ILE A 79 6.97 -5.28 3.66
CA ILE A 79 6.20 -4.55 4.66
C ILE A 79 6.76 -4.94 6.03
N THR A 80 7.11 -3.94 6.85
CA THR A 80 7.56 -4.17 8.22
C THR A 80 6.63 -3.48 9.18
N VAL A 81 6.38 -4.10 10.33
CA VAL A 81 5.51 -3.57 11.36
C VAL A 81 6.31 -3.43 12.65
N ASN A 82 6.27 -2.23 13.24
CA ASN A 82 6.89 -1.94 14.53
C ASN A 82 8.41 -2.14 14.57
N GLU A 83 9.10 -1.76 13.51
CA GLU A 83 10.57 -1.81 13.46
C GLU A 83 11.21 -0.43 13.40
#